data_995f72caf7e475e531e8d89b7780bb9f
#
_entry.id   995f72caf7e475e531e8d89b7780bb9f
#
_cell.length_a   1.000
_cell.length_b   1.000
_cell.length_c   1.000
_cell.angle_alpha   90.00
_cell.angle_beta   90.00
_cell.angle_gamma   90.00
#
_symmetry.space_group_name_H-M   'P 1'
#
loop_
_entity.id
_entity.type
_entity.pdbx_description
1 polymer ?
#
loop_
_entity_poly.entity_id
_entity_poly.type
_entity_poly.pdbx_seq_one_letter_code
_entity_poly.pdbx_strand_id
1 'polypeptide(L)'
;MKKPLLALLCAAACALAQAQSVTLTGTIGSRAILIVNGGAPKTLAVGETFQGVKLVSLQGEQATVEAEGKRVALRMDTPVSIGGGGPAGGGGTRIVLPASSGGHFMAQGAINGRSVNFMLDTGATTIALSAADAQRIGLDFSKGQPVRMNTANGVSQGYRVKLGSVRVGDVEVYDIDAIVSPEPMPYILLGNSFISRFSMRRDADQMVLEKRF
;
A
#
# COMPACT_ATOMS: atom_id res chain seq x y z
N MET A 1 34.52 -56.58 -5.44
CA MET A 1 33.80 -55.93 -4.32
C MET A 1 33.42 -54.53 -4.74
N LYS A 2 32.17 -54.28 -5.16
CA LYS A 2 31.68 -52.97 -5.67
C LYS A 2 30.87 -52.30 -4.56
N LYS A 3 31.31 -51.10 -4.14
CA LYS A 3 30.60 -50.28 -3.15
C LYS A 3 29.51 -49.48 -3.85
N PRO A 4 28.25 -49.42 -3.38
CA PRO A 4 27.24 -48.53 -3.91
C PRO A 4 27.44 -47.10 -3.34
N LEU A 5 27.45 -46.10 -4.22
CA LEU A 5 27.49 -44.68 -3.97
C LEU A 5 26.06 -44.26 -3.63
N LEU A 6 25.82 -43.89 -2.35
CA LEU A 6 24.55 -43.41 -1.86
C LEU A 6 24.41 -41.92 -2.22
N ALA A 7 23.65 -41.61 -3.25
CA ALA A 7 23.35 -40.23 -3.64
C ALA A 7 22.28 -39.65 -2.68
N LEU A 8 22.71 -38.72 -1.82
CA LEU A 8 21.84 -37.98 -0.90
C LEU A 8 21.14 -36.85 -1.68
N LEU A 9 19.88 -37.06 -2.02
CA LEU A 9 19.03 -36.06 -2.70
C LEU A 9 18.54 -35.04 -1.67
N CYS A 10 19.22 -33.89 -1.54
CA CYS A 10 18.75 -32.76 -0.76
C CYS A 10 17.60 -32.09 -1.51
N ALA A 11 16.37 -32.42 -1.18
CA ALA A 11 15.18 -31.67 -1.59
C ALA A 11 15.13 -30.34 -0.81
N ALA A 12 15.62 -29.26 -1.42
CA ALA A 12 15.43 -27.92 -0.91
C ALA A 12 13.93 -27.55 -1.07
N ALA A 13 13.18 -27.63 0.01
CA ALA A 13 11.83 -27.10 0.08
C ALA A 13 11.93 -25.57 0.03
N CYS A 14 11.70 -24.98 -1.15
CA CYS A 14 11.43 -23.53 -1.28
C CYS A 14 10.11 -23.24 -0.57
N ALA A 15 10.16 -22.78 0.67
CA ALA A 15 9.03 -22.17 1.34
C ALA A 15 8.68 -20.88 0.58
N LEU A 16 7.58 -20.90 -0.17
CA LEU A 16 6.99 -19.71 -0.76
C LEU A 16 6.55 -18.80 0.39
N ALA A 17 7.31 -17.74 0.67
CA ALA A 17 6.92 -16.70 1.59
C ALA A 17 5.70 -15.98 1.00
N GLN A 18 4.51 -16.29 1.48
CA GLN A 18 3.29 -15.61 1.09
C GLN A 18 3.18 -14.32 1.91
N ALA A 19 3.06 -13.19 1.24
CA ALA A 19 2.79 -11.91 1.88
C ALA A 19 1.50 -11.99 2.70
N GLN A 20 1.60 -11.68 3.98
CA GLN A 20 0.49 -11.73 4.92
C GLN A 20 -0.20 -10.36 4.97
N SER A 21 -1.49 -10.26 4.69
CA SER A 21 -2.24 -9.02 4.83
C SER A 21 -2.86 -8.93 6.23
N VAL A 22 -2.73 -7.78 6.88
CA VAL A 22 -3.30 -7.52 8.21
C VAL A 22 -4.04 -6.18 8.19
N THR A 23 -5.29 -6.17 8.63
CA THR A 23 -6.12 -4.98 8.74
C THR A 23 -6.61 -4.81 10.17
N LEU A 24 -6.49 -3.62 10.73
CA LEU A 24 -7.12 -3.24 11.99
C LEU A 24 -8.52 -2.69 11.68
N THR A 25 -9.57 -3.40 12.10
CA THR A 25 -10.97 -3.01 11.84
C THR A 25 -11.68 -2.41 13.03
N GLY A 26 -11.07 -2.47 14.20
CA GLY A 26 -11.65 -1.90 15.41
C GLY A 26 -10.80 -2.12 16.63
N THR A 27 -11.16 -1.42 17.71
CA THR A 27 -10.58 -1.61 19.04
C THR A 27 -11.67 -1.74 20.09
N ILE A 28 -11.49 -2.62 21.07
CA ILE A 28 -12.40 -2.80 22.20
C ILE A 28 -11.55 -2.77 23.48
N GLY A 29 -11.55 -1.65 24.19
CA GLY A 29 -10.68 -1.46 25.35
C GLY A 29 -9.21 -1.63 24.99
N SER A 30 -8.51 -2.61 25.58
CA SER A 30 -7.11 -2.92 25.31
C SER A 30 -6.91 -4.01 24.24
N ARG A 31 -7.93 -4.30 23.44
CA ARG A 31 -7.91 -5.35 22.41
C ARG A 31 -8.11 -4.75 21.03
N ALA A 32 -7.37 -5.27 20.05
CA ALA A 32 -7.52 -4.93 18.64
C ALA A 32 -8.33 -6.00 17.91
N ILE A 33 -9.21 -5.59 16.99
CA ILE A 33 -9.91 -6.48 16.07
C ILE A 33 -9.12 -6.47 14.77
N LEU A 34 -8.52 -7.60 14.44
CA LEU A 34 -7.70 -7.76 13.25
C LEU A 34 -8.33 -8.73 12.25
N ILE A 35 -8.21 -8.42 10.98
CA ILE A 35 -8.44 -9.35 9.88
C ILE A 35 -7.07 -9.72 9.31
N VAL A 36 -6.77 -11.03 9.29
CA VAL A 36 -5.53 -11.56 8.74
C VAL A 36 -5.86 -12.34 7.47
N ASN A 37 -5.18 -12.04 6.37
CA ASN A 37 -5.36 -12.69 5.06
C ASN A 37 -6.80 -12.69 4.53
N GLY A 38 -7.57 -11.64 4.83
CA GLY A 38 -8.98 -11.56 4.42
C GLY A 38 -9.91 -12.54 5.12
N GLY A 39 -9.46 -13.19 6.21
CA GLY A 39 -10.26 -14.13 7.01
C GLY A 39 -11.29 -13.44 7.92
N ALA A 40 -11.93 -14.20 8.80
CA ALA A 40 -12.86 -13.65 9.77
C ALA A 40 -12.15 -12.73 10.78
N PRO A 41 -12.80 -11.63 11.23
CA PRO A 41 -12.26 -10.75 12.26
C PRO A 41 -11.93 -11.50 13.54
N LYS A 42 -10.74 -11.25 14.09
CA LYS A 42 -10.27 -11.83 15.34
C LYS A 42 -9.87 -10.75 16.34
N THR A 43 -10.39 -10.83 17.56
CA THR A 43 -10.02 -9.93 18.65
C THR A 43 -8.76 -10.46 19.35
N LEU A 44 -7.71 -9.64 19.41
CA LEU A 44 -6.44 -9.96 20.07
C LEU A 44 -6.15 -8.98 21.20
N ALA A 45 -5.66 -9.48 22.33
CA ALA A 45 -5.07 -8.66 23.38
C ALA A 45 -3.57 -8.42 23.07
N VAL A 46 -3.00 -7.38 23.70
CA VAL A 46 -1.55 -7.12 23.60
C VAL A 46 -0.78 -8.33 24.10
N GLY A 47 0.16 -8.81 23.29
CA GLY A 47 0.95 -10.02 23.53
C GLY A 47 0.39 -11.29 22.87
N GLU A 48 -0.89 -11.32 22.45
CA GLU A 48 -1.49 -12.47 21.76
C GLU A 48 -1.05 -12.55 20.29
N THR A 49 -0.99 -13.80 19.78
CA THR A 49 -0.61 -14.11 18.40
C THR A 49 -1.74 -14.87 17.70
N PHE A 50 -2.04 -14.50 16.47
CA PHE A 50 -3.00 -15.18 15.60
C PHE A 50 -2.46 -15.27 14.17
N GLN A 51 -2.43 -16.44 13.59
CA GLN A 51 -1.90 -16.71 12.24
C GLN A 51 -0.52 -16.07 11.98
N GLY A 52 0.39 -16.13 12.96
CA GLY A 52 1.73 -15.55 12.83
C GLY A 52 1.83 -14.03 13.08
N VAL A 53 0.70 -13.36 13.33
CA VAL A 53 0.65 -11.94 13.68
C VAL A 53 0.49 -11.76 15.18
N LYS A 54 1.45 -11.11 15.83
CA LYS A 54 1.42 -10.78 17.27
C LYS A 54 1.05 -9.31 17.47
N LEU A 55 0.06 -9.03 18.31
CA LEU A 55 -0.24 -7.66 18.72
C LEU A 55 0.79 -7.21 19.77
N VAL A 56 1.64 -6.25 19.41
CA VAL A 56 2.72 -5.75 20.29
C VAL A 56 2.25 -4.61 21.19
N SER A 57 1.49 -3.68 20.64
CA SER A 57 0.91 -2.55 21.40
C SER A 57 -0.35 -2.03 20.75
N LEU A 58 -1.18 -1.36 21.57
CA LEU A 58 -2.39 -0.69 21.13
C LEU A 58 -2.44 0.69 21.78
N GLN A 59 -2.55 1.76 20.98
CA GLN A 59 -2.66 3.14 21.44
C GLN A 59 -3.79 3.85 20.68
N GLY A 60 -4.94 3.97 21.33
CA GLY A 60 -6.14 4.52 20.69
C GLY A 60 -6.55 3.68 19.45
N GLU A 61 -6.56 4.29 18.29
CA GLU A 61 -6.90 3.67 17.01
C GLU A 61 -5.68 3.15 16.22
N GLN A 62 -4.52 3.10 16.85
CA GLN A 62 -3.30 2.59 16.26
C GLN A 62 -2.83 1.32 16.98
N ALA A 63 -2.69 0.23 16.23
CA ALA A 63 -2.12 -1.02 16.74
C ALA A 63 -0.74 -1.25 16.12
N THR A 64 0.23 -1.69 16.93
CA THR A 64 1.50 -2.20 16.41
C THR A 64 1.47 -3.71 16.45
N VAL A 65 1.67 -4.33 15.31
CA VAL A 65 1.77 -5.79 15.19
C VAL A 65 3.18 -6.21 14.79
N GLU A 66 3.54 -7.43 15.14
CA GLU A 66 4.77 -8.08 14.69
C GLU A 66 4.40 -9.36 13.93
N ALA A 67 4.87 -9.48 12.71
CA ALA A 67 4.75 -10.67 11.90
C ALA A 67 6.04 -10.86 11.10
N GLU A 68 6.50 -12.10 10.96
CA GLU A 68 7.77 -12.45 10.29
C GLU A 68 8.98 -11.63 10.78
N GLY A 69 9.02 -11.33 12.09
CA GLY A 69 10.10 -10.55 12.70
C GLY A 69 10.08 -9.04 12.39
N LYS A 70 9.05 -8.55 11.69
CA LYS A 70 8.88 -7.13 11.36
C LYS A 70 7.76 -6.52 12.21
N ARG A 71 7.99 -5.30 12.72
CA ARG A 71 6.98 -4.51 13.42
C ARG A 71 6.34 -3.52 12.49
N VAL A 72 5.01 -3.51 12.44
CA VAL A 72 4.22 -2.67 11.56
C VAL A 72 3.12 -1.99 12.36
N ALA A 73 3.00 -0.68 12.20
CA ALA A 73 1.91 0.10 12.78
C ALA A 73 0.69 0.05 11.85
N LEU A 74 -0.41 -0.45 12.39
CA LEU A 74 -1.72 -0.48 11.72
C LEU A 74 -2.56 0.69 12.20
N ARG A 75 -3.28 1.30 11.27
CA ARG A 75 -4.34 2.27 11.56
C ARG A 75 -5.68 1.68 11.17
N MET A 76 -6.76 2.24 11.74
CA MET A 76 -8.13 1.80 11.47
C MET A 76 -8.41 1.72 9.97
N ASP A 77 -9.05 0.64 9.54
CA ASP A 77 -9.49 0.37 8.16
C ASP A 77 -8.42 0.48 7.06
N THR A 78 -7.14 0.39 7.44
CA THR A 78 -6.05 0.40 6.48
C THR A 78 -5.37 -0.97 6.48
N PRO A 79 -5.57 -1.80 5.44
CA PRO A 79 -4.87 -3.08 5.34
C PRO A 79 -3.38 -2.87 5.08
N VAL A 80 -2.55 -3.62 5.80
CA VAL A 80 -1.10 -3.62 5.63
C VAL A 80 -0.63 -5.01 5.27
N SER A 81 0.16 -5.14 4.19
CA SER A 81 0.79 -6.40 3.83
C SER A 81 2.10 -6.56 4.60
N ILE A 82 2.22 -7.66 5.35
CA ILE A 82 3.41 -8.00 6.13
C ILE A 82 4.01 -9.28 5.52
N GLY A 83 5.31 -9.27 5.25
CA GLY A 83 5.99 -10.49 4.82
C GLY A 83 6.30 -10.62 3.32
N GLY A 84 6.17 -9.58 2.58
CA GLY A 84 6.68 -9.50 1.21
C GLY A 84 7.85 -8.53 1.16
N GLY A 85 9.08 -9.03 1.26
CA GLY A 85 10.22 -8.24 0.85
C GLY A 85 10.92 -7.45 1.94
N GLY A 86 12.19 -7.68 2.02
CA GLY A 86 13.20 -6.80 2.57
C GLY A 86 13.22 -5.43 1.88
N PRO A 87 14.18 -4.57 2.21
CA PRO A 87 14.24 -3.20 1.75
C PRO A 87 14.36 -3.13 0.23
N ALA A 88 13.42 -2.38 -0.37
CA ALA A 88 13.49 -1.86 -1.72
C ALA A 88 13.86 -2.86 -2.84
N GLY A 89 12.87 -3.61 -3.28
CA GLY A 89 12.93 -4.26 -4.58
C GLY A 89 11.53 -4.29 -5.15
N GLY A 90 11.13 -3.28 -5.91
CA GLY A 90 9.83 -3.19 -6.60
C GLY A 90 9.67 -4.25 -7.69
N GLY A 91 9.73 -5.53 -7.31
CA GLY A 91 9.56 -6.67 -8.21
C GLY A 91 8.15 -7.22 -8.26
N GLY A 92 7.23 -6.69 -7.47
CA GLY A 92 5.82 -7.09 -7.50
C GLY A 92 5.15 -6.72 -8.83
N THR A 93 4.22 -7.54 -9.27
CA THR A 93 3.44 -7.33 -10.49
C THR A 93 1.95 -7.16 -10.22
N ARG A 94 1.51 -7.36 -8.97
CA ARG A 94 0.10 -7.36 -8.58
C ARG A 94 -0.13 -6.54 -7.33
N ILE A 95 -1.17 -5.68 -7.37
CA ILE A 95 -1.67 -4.91 -6.24
C ILE A 95 -3.11 -5.35 -5.98
N VAL A 96 -3.45 -5.59 -4.72
CA VAL A 96 -4.83 -5.89 -4.28
C VAL A 96 -5.24 -4.85 -3.26
N LEU A 97 -6.32 -4.14 -3.55
CA LEU A 97 -6.86 -3.07 -2.71
C LEU A 97 -8.25 -3.50 -2.23
N PRO A 98 -8.45 -3.78 -0.95
CA PRO A 98 -9.78 -4.01 -0.41
C PRO A 98 -10.60 -2.72 -0.45
N ALA A 99 -11.92 -2.87 -0.63
CA ALA A 99 -12.82 -1.75 -0.50
C ALA A 99 -12.88 -1.28 0.96
N SER A 100 -12.79 0.03 1.18
CA SER A 100 -13.04 0.66 2.48
C SER A 100 -14.54 0.91 2.68
N SER A 101 -14.93 1.29 3.92
CA SER A 101 -16.24 1.80 4.22
C SER A 101 -16.56 2.99 3.31
N GLY A 102 -17.58 2.91 2.47
CA GLY A 102 -17.91 3.90 1.44
C GLY A 102 -17.53 3.52 0.01
N GLY A 103 -16.98 2.31 -0.21
CA GLY A 103 -16.72 1.77 -1.54
C GLY A 103 -15.49 2.32 -2.25
N HIS A 104 -14.69 3.13 -1.57
CA HIS A 104 -13.40 3.61 -2.06
C HIS A 104 -12.30 2.58 -1.85
N PHE A 105 -11.29 2.59 -2.69
CA PHE A 105 -10.11 1.73 -2.58
C PHE A 105 -8.94 2.56 -2.09
N MET A 106 -8.50 2.30 -0.86
CA MET A 106 -7.39 2.99 -0.22
C MET A 106 -6.12 2.15 -0.32
N ALA A 107 -4.98 2.80 -0.47
CA ALA A 107 -3.69 2.14 -0.52
C ALA A 107 -2.65 2.89 0.31
N GLN A 108 -1.87 2.16 1.08
CA GLN A 108 -0.61 2.68 1.60
C GLN A 108 0.49 2.47 0.57
N GLY A 109 1.37 3.45 0.45
CA GLY A 109 2.48 3.36 -0.47
C GLY A 109 3.55 4.39 -0.18
N ALA A 110 4.35 4.71 -1.18
CA ALA A 110 5.40 5.72 -1.07
C ALA A 110 5.55 6.50 -2.38
N ILE A 111 5.89 7.77 -2.27
CA ILE A 111 6.37 8.63 -3.35
C ILE A 111 7.83 8.96 -3.04
N ASN A 112 8.75 8.66 -3.97
CA ASN A 112 10.19 8.88 -3.80
C ASN A 112 10.71 8.34 -2.45
N GLY A 113 10.22 7.17 -2.02
CA GLY A 113 10.58 6.53 -0.77
C GLY A 113 9.89 7.08 0.50
N ARG A 114 9.08 8.16 0.39
CA ARG A 114 8.34 8.74 1.52
C ARG A 114 6.92 8.18 1.59
N SER A 115 6.54 7.66 2.75
CA SER A 115 5.24 7.03 2.97
C SER A 115 4.08 8.00 2.78
N VAL A 116 3.05 7.53 2.06
CA VAL A 116 1.82 8.27 1.77
C VAL A 116 0.62 7.33 1.76
N ASN A 117 -0.58 7.92 1.88
CA ASN A 117 -1.84 7.23 1.67
C ASN A 117 -2.47 7.68 0.37
N PHE A 118 -2.86 6.73 -0.46
CA PHE A 118 -3.54 6.96 -1.73
C PHE A 118 -5.00 6.57 -1.65
N MET A 119 -5.82 7.27 -2.42
CA MET A 119 -7.15 6.84 -2.82
C MET A 119 -7.13 6.56 -4.33
N LEU A 120 -7.53 5.36 -4.74
CA LEU A 120 -7.65 5.01 -6.16
C LEU A 120 -8.76 5.84 -6.79
N ASP A 121 -8.41 6.62 -7.82
CA ASP A 121 -9.36 7.48 -8.52
C ASP A 121 -9.19 7.34 -10.05
N THR A 122 -10.12 6.61 -10.67
CA THR A 122 -10.14 6.42 -12.11
C THR A 122 -10.58 7.66 -12.88
N GLY A 123 -11.18 8.65 -12.19
CA GLY A 123 -11.56 9.95 -12.76
C GLY A 123 -10.41 10.94 -12.84
N ALA A 124 -9.35 10.73 -12.03
CA ALA A 124 -8.18 11.59 -12.07
C ALA A 124 -7.25 11.19 -13.23
N THR A 125 -6.87 12.17 -14.06
CA THR A 125 -5.94 11.93 -15.19
C THR A 125 -4.53 11.57 -14.71
N THR A 126 -4.06 12.20 -13.64
CA THR A 126 -2.73 11.99 -13.06
C THR A 126 -2.84 11.74 -11.58
N ILE A 127 -1.73 11.32 -10.95
CA ILE A 127 -1.63 11.43 -9.50
C ILE A 127 -1.85 12.89 -9.13
N ALA A 128 -2.70 13.15 -8.12
CA ALA A 128 -2.94 14.49 -7.59
C ALA A 128 -2.69 14.52 -6.09
N LEU A 129 -1.93 15.52 -5.64
CA LEU A 129 -1.61 15.71 -4.22
C LEU A 129 -1.65 17.18 -3.85
N SER A 130 -1.90 17.47 -2.58
CA SER A 130 -1.88 18.82 -2.07
C SER A 130 -0.45 19.38 -1.95
N ALA A 131 -0.32 20.70 -1.96
CA ALA A 131 0.97 21.36 -1.66
C ALA A 131 1.50 20.97 -0.28
N ALA A 132 0.62 20.78 0.71
CA ALA A 132 0.99 20.32 2.04
C ALA A 132 1.58 18.90 2.02
N ASP A 133 0.98 17.97 1.24
CA ASP A 133 1.54 16.62 1.07
C ASP A 133 2.88 16.66 0.35
N ALA A 134 3.00 17.47 -0.71
CA ALA A 134 4.25 17.64 -1.44
C ALA A 134 5.38 18.14 -0.52
N GLN A 135 5.10 19.14 0.32
CA GLN A 135 6.06 19.64 1.32
C GLN A 135 6.42 18.57 2.35
N ARG A 136 5.43 17.84 2.88
CA ARG A 136 5.63 16.76 3.86
C ARG A 136 6.54 15.65 3.35
N ILE A 137 6.47 15.32 2.07
CA ILE A 137 7.33 14.30 1.45
C ILE A 137 8.63 14.88 0.87
N GLY A 138 8.86 16.19 0.99
CA GLY A 138 10.07 16.87 0.47
C GLY A 138 10.11 17.00 -1.05
N LEU A 139 8.94 17.05 -1.71
CA LEU A 139 8.82 17.23 -3.15
C LEU A 139 8.85 18.72 -3.49
N ASP A 140 9.92 19.18 -4.16
CA ASP A 140 10.02 20.54 -4.68
C ASP A 140 9.17 20.67 -5.96
N PHE A 141 7.96 21.19 -5.81
CA PHE A 141 7.04 21.39 -6.93
C PHE A 141 7.12 22.80 -7.53
N SER A 142 7.86 23.72 -6.92
CA SER A 142 8.01 25.10 -7.42
C SER A 142 8.64 25.18 -8.81
N LYS A 143 9.46 24.19 -9.14
CA LYS A 143 10.11 24.01 -10.45
C LYS A 143 9.22 23.28 -11.46
N GLY A 144 8.01 22.85 -11.05
CA GLY A 144 7.06 22.19 -11.91
C GLY A 144 6.46 23.12 -12.95
N GLN A 145 5.89 22.55 -14.01
CA GLN A 145 5.19 23.30 -15.04
C GLN A 145 3.84 23.79 -14.50
N PRO A 146 3.54 25.10 -14.48
CA PRO A 146 2.22 25.60 -14.13
C PRO A 146 1.15 25.05 -15.09
N VAL A 147 0.05 24.55 -14.55
CA VAL A 147 -1.07 24.00 -15.32
C VAL A 147 -2.40 24.47 -14.75
N ARG A 148 -3.41 24.56 -15.61
CA ARG A 148 -4.80 24.74 -15.20
C ARG A 148 -5.47 23.38 -15.07
N MET A 149 -6.24 23.20 -14.02
CA MET A 149 -6.98 22.00 -13.75
C MET A 149 -8.48 22.30 -13.69
N ASN A 150 -9.28 21.47 -14.33
CA ASN A 150 -10.72 21.47 -14.11
C ASN A 150 -10.99 20.52 -12.92
N THR A 151 -11.50 21.07 -11.84
CA THR A 151 -11.90 20.31 -10.64
C THR A 151 -13.41 20.39 -10.46
N ALA A 152 -13.95 19.56 -9.57
CA ALA A 152 -15.37 19.64 -9.22
C ALA A 152 -15.79 21.03 -8.68
N ASN A 153 -14.83 21.78 -8.12
CA ASN A 153 -15.02 23.14 -7.56
C ASN A 153 -14.70 24.25 -8.54
N GLY A 154 -14.48 23.94 -9.82
CA GLY A 154 -14.12 24.91 -10.86
C GLY A 154 -12.69 24.78 -11.35
N VAL A 155 -12.19 25.86 -11.97
CA VAL A 155 -10.82 25.91 -12.52
C VAL A 155 -9.86 26.32 -11.41
N SER A 156 -8.86 25.47 -11.15
CA SER A 156 -7.75 25.73 -10.23
C SER A 156 -6.42 25.75 -10.98
N GLN A 157 -5.39 26.32 -10.37
CA GLN A 157 -4.02 26.27 -10.87
C GLN A 157 -3.22 25.28 -10.05
N GLY A 158 -2.28 24.58 -10.69
CA GLY A 158 -1.39 23.65 -10.02
C GLY A 158 -0.07 23.54 -10.75
N TYR A 159 0.78 22.64 -10.27
CA TYR A 159 2.10 22.39 -10.85
C TYR A 159 2.18 20.94 -11.30
N ARG A 160 2.44 20.74 -12.59
CA ARG A 160 2.78 19.40 -13.10
C ARG A 160 4.22 19.10 -12.73
N VAL A 161 4.42 17.94 -12.12
CA VAL A 161 5.73 17.44 -11.71
C VAL A 161 5.86 15.99 -12.16
N LYS A 162 7.09 15.50 -12.21
CA LYS A 162 7.39 14.10 -12.42
C LYS A 162 7.89 13.49 -11.11
N LEU A 163 7.22 12.44 -10.69
CA LEU A 163 7.62 11.64 -9.52
C LEU A 163 8.64 10.60 -9.96
N GLY A 164 9.78 10.54 -9.29
CA GLY A 164 10.84 9.58 -9.62
C GLY A 164 10.40 8.16 -9.41
N SER A 165 9.72 7.87 -8.29
CA SER A 165 9.10 6.56 -8.03
C SER A 165 7.77 6.69 -7.28
N VAL A 166 6.88 5.75 -7.55
CA VAL A 166 5.61 5.56 -6.83
C VAL A 166 5.48 4.08 -6.52
N ARG A 167 5.37 3.74 -5.24
CA ARG A 167 5.23 2.36 -4.77
C ARG A 167 3.87 2.18 -4.10
N VAL A 168 3.18 1.10 -4.46
CA VAL A 168 1.95 0.64 -3.82
C VAL A 168 2.11 -0.86 -3.52
N GLY A 169 2.06 -1.24 -2.26
CA GLY A 169 2.44 -2.59 -1.85
C GLY A 169 3.88 -2.92 -2.28
N ASP A 170 4.04 -4.03 -2.99
CA ASP A 170 5.33 -4.50 -3.50
C ASP A 170 5.60 -4.04 -4.95
N VAL A 171 4.70 -3.28 -5.55
CA VAL A 171 4.84 -2.79 -6.91
C VAL A 171 5.37 -1.38 -6.91
N GLU A 172 6.48 -1.15 -7.60
CA GLU A 172 7.04 0.17 -7.81
C GLU A 172 7.07 0.49 -9.31
N VAL A 173 6.69 1.72 -9.63
CA VAL A 173 6.75 2.28 -10.98
C VAL A 173 7.44 3.63 -10.95
N TYR A 174 8.09 3.96 -12.05
CA TYR A 174 8.96 5.13 -12.15
C TYR A 174 8.43 6.13 -13.17
N ASP A 175 8.91 7.37 -13.07
CA ASP A 175 8.63 8.45 -14.03
C ASP A 175 7.14 8.73 -14.19
N ILE A 176 6.43 8.89 -13.08
CA ILE A 176 4.99 9.09 -13.07
C ILE A 176 4.64 10.58 -13.05
N ASP A 177 3.77 11.01 -13.96
CA ASP A 177 3.26 12.38 -13.97
C ASP A 177 2.28 12.60 -12.82
N ALA A 178 2.45 13.73 -12.13
CA ALA A 178 1.60 14.15 -11.04
C ALA A 178 1.30 15.65 -11.12
N ILE A 179 0.23 16.07 -10.46
CA ILE A 179 -0.13 17.47 -10.29
C ILE A 179 -0.17 17.78 -8.80
N VAL A 180 0.52 18.86 -8.41
CA VAL A 180 0.45 19.43 -7.07
C VAL A 180 -0.57 20.57 -7.09
N SER A 181 -1.65 20.41 -6.30
CA SER A 181 -2.68 21.43 -6.11
C SER A 181 -2.33 22.32 -4.91
N PRO A 182 -2.49 23.63 -4.98
CA PRO A 182 -2.37 24.49 -3.80
C PRO A 182 -3.49 24.24 -2.78
N GLU A 183 -4.62 23.70 -3.22
CA GLU A 183 -5.76 23.40 -2.37
C GLU A 183 -5.53 22.15 -1.51
N PRO A 184 -6.05 22.14 -0.27
CA PRO A 184 -5.98 20.96 0.58
C PRO A 184 -6.80 19.82 -0.02
N MET A 185 -6.26 18.61 0.10
CA MET A 185 -6.92 17.39 -0.34
C MET A 185 -6.92 16.37 0.82
N PRO A 186 -8.01 15.63 1.04
CA PRO A 186 -8.08 14.66 2.12
C PRO A 186 -7.15 13.45 1.89
N TYR A 187 -6.89 13.13 0.62
CA TYR A 187 -6.04 12.02 0.19
C TYR A 187 -5.26 12.38 -1.06
N ILE A 188 -4.15 11.70 -1.29
CA ILE A 188 -3.45 11.72 -2.57
C ILE A 188 -4.23 10.82 -3.53
N LEU A 189 -4.63 11.35 -4.69
CA LEU A 189 -5.36 10.57 -5.69
C LEU A 189 -4.37 9.74 -6.52
N LEU A 190 -4.59 8.43 -6.56
CA LEU A 190 -3.86 7.51 -7.42
C LEU A 190 -4.57 7.44 -8.77
N GLY A 191 -4.22 8.34 -9.67
CA GLY A 191 -4.89 8.54 -10.95
C GLY A 191 -4.31 7.74 -12.12
N ASN A 192 -4.83 8.04 -13.32
CA ASN A 192 -4.56 7.25 -14.53
C ASN A 192 -3.09 7.25 -14.97
N SER A 193 -2.28 8.25 -14.62
CA SER A 193 -0.82 8.21 -14.88
C SER A 193 -0.14 6.99 -14.24
N PHE A 194 -0.68 6.49 -13.13
CA PHE A 194 -0.25 5.25 -12.48
C PHE A 194 -1.09 4.06 -12.96
N ILE A 195 -2.42 4.15 -12.89
CA ILE A 195 -3.36 3.05 -13.12
C ILE A 195 -3.21 2.45 -14.53
N SER A 196 -2.93 3.28 -15.54
CA SER A 196 -2.79 2.81 -16.93
C SER A 196 -1.64 1.83 -17.18
N ARG A 197 -0.70 1.72 -16.22
CA ARG A 197 0.37 0.71 -16.26
C ARG A 197 -0.13 -0.70 -15.92
N PHE A 198 -1.40 -0.83 -15.51
CA PHE A 198 -2.00 -2.05 -15.03
C PHE A 198 -3.26 -2.41 -15.81
N SER A 199 -3.57 -3.69 -15.87
CA SER A 199 -4.93 -4.15 -16.08
C SER A 199 -5.66 -4.09 -14.75
N MET A 200 -6.89 -3.60 -14.75
CA MET A 200 -7.67 -3.39 -13.55
C MET A 200 -8.91 -4.28 -13.58
N ARG A 201 -9.16 -5.01 -12.50
CA ARG A 201 -10.32 -5.86 -12.32
C ARG A 201 -10.90 -5.66 -10.92
N ARG A 202 -12.19 -5.42 -10.85
CA ARG A 202 -12.94 -5.45 -9.61
C ARG A 202 -13.44 -6.87 -9.34
N ASP A 203 -13.16 -7.39 -8.16
CA ASP A 203 -13.53 -8.72 -7.74
C ASP A 203 -14.19 -8.60 -6.35
N ALA A 204 -15.54 -8.67 -6.32
CA ALA A 204 -16.35 -8.43 -5.13
C ALA A 204 -15.94 -7.14 -4.40
N ASP A 205 -15.32 -7.28 -3.21
CA ASP A 205 -14.95 -6.18 -2.32
C ASP A 205 -13.48 -5.73 -2.48
N GLN A 206 -12.85 -6.07 -3.60
CA GLN A 206 -11.46 -5.70 -3.85
C GLN A 206 -11.22 -5.24 -5.29
N MET A 207 -10.23 -4.37 -5.46
CA MET A 207 -9.68 -3.96 -6.73
C MET A 207 -8.33 -4.63 -6.94
N VAL A 208 -8.17 -5.32 -8.05
CA VAL A 208 -6.92 -5.99 -8.43
C VAL A 208 -6.30 -5.24 -9.59
N LEU A 209 -5.06 -4.82 -9.43
CA LEU A 209 -4.23 -4.20 -10.46
C LEU A 209 -3.10 -5.16 -10.80
N GLU A 210 -2.98 -5.57 -12.06
CA GLU A 210 -1.91 -6.43 -12.55
C GLU A 210 -1.07 -5.68 -13.57
N LYS A 211 0.25 -5.61 -13.35
CA LYS A 211 1.18 -4.87 -14.20
C LYS A 211 1.17 -5.46 -15.61
N ARG A 212 1.07 -4.60 -16.61
CA ARG A 212 0.97 -5.04 -18.01
C ARG A 212 2.34 -5.40 -18.62
N PHE A 213 3.42 -4.77 -18.14
CA PHE A 213 4.80 -4.96 -18.64
C PHE A 213 5.80 -4.82 -17.50
#